data_ebcfb0bb5b88892dd890dc1be367b47c
#
_entry.id   ebcfb0bb5b88892dd890dc1be367b47c
#
_cell.length_a   1.000
_cell.length_b   1.000
_cell.length_c   1.000
_cell.angle_alpha   90.00
_cell.angle_beta   90.00
_cell.angle_gamma   90.00
#
_symmetry.space_group_name_H-M   'P 1'
#
loop_
_entity.id
_entity.type
_entity.pdbx_description
1 polymer ?
#
loop_
_entity_poly.entity_id
_entity_poly.type
_entity_poly.pdbx_seq_one_letter_code
_entity_poly.pdbx_strand_id
1 'polypeptide(L)'
;MSDDAENEELWGNFSLANELSPAQRHRWRLVVQELKGLPGNGVVVDLGCGSGALLSRIGLAFPDATLIGIDMEPRALALARRRLPSAELVQGDLDADAAAVLVGRADAVVCSEVLEHLAAPERALCLAREILRPGGRVVVTVPAGAMNDFDRAIGHRKHYRPDELNALMAGAGFRDVHASAWGFPFHTLFRIALAAAPGTTAGFSDEKIGVLHRALFDLLNALFYLNVRSARFGRQLIATGARD
;
A
#
# COMPACT_ATOMS: atom_id res chain seq x y z
N MET A 1 16.44 18.83 -22.83
CA MET A 1 15.69 18.42 -21.63
C MET A 1 16.44 17.23 -21.10
N SER A 2 16.85 17.23 -19.84
CA SER A 2 17.67 16.15 -19.28
C SER A 2 16.77 14.93 -19.01
N ASP A 3 17.32 13.72 -19.15
CA ASP A 3 16.66 12.43 -18.84
C ASP A 3 15.96 12.43 -17.47
N ASP A 4 16.43 13.28 -16.55
CA ASP A 4 15.84 13.44 -15.22
C ASP A 4 14.47 14.14 -15.24
N ALA A 5 14.25 15.13 -16.11
CA ALA A 5 12.97 15.83 -16.18
C ALA A 5 11.88 14.97 -16.83
N GLU A 6 12.20 14.20 -17.88
CA GLU A 6 11.28 13.24 -18.49
C GLU A 6 10.91 12.10 -17.53
N ASN A 7 11.87 11.63 -16.75
CA ASN A 7 11.62 10.62 -15.73
C ASN A 7 10.83 11.17 -14.53
N GLU A 8 11.03 12.43 -14.09
CA GLU A 8 10.19 13.05 -13.05
C GLU A 8 8.74 13.20 -13.50
N GLU A 9 8.51 13.55 -14.76
CA GLU A 9 7.17 13.69 -15.34
C GLU A 9 6.48 12.32 -15.48
N LEU A 10 7.20 11.28 -15.90
CA LEU A 10 6.71 9.90 -15.95
C LEU A 10 6.31 9.36 -14.57
N TRP A 11 7.13 9.59 -13.54
CA TRP A 11 6.79 9.21 -12.16
C TRP A 11 5.63 10.02 -11.59
N GLY A 12 5.54 11.31 -11.89
CA GLY A 12 4.43 12.17 -11.50
C GLY A 12 3.11 11.69 -12.11
N ASN A 13 3.10 11.42 -13.40
CA ASN A 13 1.94 10.96 -14.16
C ASN A 13 1.49 9.56 -13.73
N PHE A 14 2.43 8.64 -13.48
CA PHE A 14 2.13 7.31 -12.94
C PHE A 14 1.54 7.38 -11.53
N SER A 15 2.02 8.32 -10.71
CA SER A 15 1.51 8.55 -9.36
C SER A 15 0.05 9.00 -9.37
N LEU A 16 -0.33 9.97 -10.21
CA LEU A 16 -1.69 10.51 -10.23
C LEU A 16 -2.71 9.51 -10.79
N ALA A 17 -2.38 8.80 -11.87
CA ALA A 17 -3.24 7.75 -12.42
C ALA A 17 -3.51 6.64 -11.38
N ASN A 18 -2.49 6.25 -10.62
CA ASN A 18 -2.65 5.32 -9.51
C ASN A 18 -3.55 5.88 -8.40
N GLU A 19 -3.38 7.15 -8.03
CA GLU A 19 -4.20 7.79 -6.98
C GLU A 19 -5.68 7.91 -7.34
N LEU A 20 -6.00 8.04 -8.62
CA LEU A 20 -7.37 8.07 -9.13
C LEU A 20 -7.98 6.67 -9.24
N SER A 21 -7.16 5.63 -9.26
CA SER A 21 -7.62 4.24 -9.40
C SER A 21 -8.60 3.87 -8.29
N PRO A 22 -9.81 3.36 -8.64
CA PRO A 22 -10.78 2.86 -7.66
C PRO A 22 -10.22 1.77 -6.76
N ALA A 23 -9.35 0.91 -7.28
CA ALA A 23 -8.69 -0.16 -6.54
C ALA A 23 -7.80 0.39 -5.43
N GLN A 24 -6.99 1.39 -5.78
CA GLN A 24 -6.07 2.05 -4.86
C GLN A 24 -6.81 2.79 -3.75
N ARG A 25 -7.82 3.62 -4.13
CA ARG A 25 -8.64 4.36 -3.16
C ARG A 25 -9.39 3.44 -2.20
N HIS A 26 -9.91 2.32 -2.70
CA HIS A 26 -10.57 1.32 -1.86
C HIS A 26 -9.60 0.68 -0.87
N ARG A 27 -8.39 0.29 -1.32
CA ARG A 27 -7.34 -0.25 -0.46
C ARG A 27 -6.96 0.73 0.66
N TRP A 28 -6.67 1.99 0.33
CA TRP A 28 -6.33 3.02 1.31
C TRP A 28 -7.44 3.21 2.35
N ARG A 29 -8.70 3.19 1.91
CA ARG A 29 -9.84 3.23 2.84
C ARG A 29 -9.82 2.05 3.80
N LEU A 30 -9.55 0.84 3.32
CA LEU A 30 -9.46 -0.35 4.16
C LEU A 30 -8.31 -0.23 5.16
N VAL A 31 -7.13 0.22 4.73
CA VAL A 31 -5.99 0.47 5.62
C VAL A 31 -6.36 1.48 6.70
N VAL A 32 -6.94 2.63 6.34
CA VAL A 32 -7.39 3.65 7.31
C VAL A 32 -8.44 3.08 8.29
N GLN A 33 -9.32 2.18 7.82
CA GLN A 33 -10.28 1.52 8.71
C GLN A 33 -9.62 0.60 9.73
N GLU A 34 -8.56 -0.13 9.35
CA GLU A 34 -7.80 -0.98 10.28
C GLU A 34 -6.98 -0.16 11.29
N LEU A 35 -6.68 1.10 10.98
CA LEU A 35 -6.01 2.02 11.91
C LEU A 35 -6.96 2.67 12.92
N LYS A 36 -8.27 2.43 12.87
CA LYS A 36 -9.22 2.96 13.87
C LYS A 36 -8.84 2.47 15.27
N GLY A 37 -8.91 3.40 16.23
CA GLY A 37 -8.49 3.16 17.61
C GLY A 37 -7.03 3.51 17.90
N LEU A 38 -6.28 4.04 16.91
CA LEU A 38 -5.01 4.71 17.15
C LEU A 38 -5.20 5.87 18.15
N PRO A 39 -4.22 6.10 19.04
CA PRO A 39 -4.18 7.34 19.82
C PRO A 39 -4.20 8.57 18.90
N GLY A 40 -4.83 9.68 19.32
CA GLY A 40 -4.91 10.88 18.49
C GLY A 40 -3.54 11.37 18.02
N ASN A 41 -2.54 11.33 18.92
CA ASN A 41 -1.13 11.68 18.65
C ASN A 41 -0.25 10.45 18.34
N GLY A 42 -0.83 9.36 17.85
CA GLY A 42 -0.13 8.11 17.57
C GLY A 42 0.92 8.26 16.48
N VAL A 43 1.94 7.41 16.53
CA VAL A 43 3.00 7.35 15.52
C VAL A 43 2.66 6.26 14.51
N VAL A 44 2.59 6.63 13.23
CA VAL A 44 2.34 5.71 12.12
C VAL A 44 3.55 5.66 11.20
N VAL A 45 4.06 4.46 10.95
CA VAL A 45 5.16 4.22 10.01
C VAL A 45 4.62 3.48 8.78
N ASP A 46 4.93 3.98 7.58
CA ASP A 46 4.59 3.36 6.30
C ASP A 46 5.87 2.79 5.66
N LEU A 47 5.96 1.47 5.59
CA LEU A 47 7.07 0.74 4.97
C LEU A 47 6.81 0.61 3.47
N GLY A 48 7.72 1.14 2.64
CA GLY A 48 7.52 1.29 1.21
C GLY A 48 6.52 2.40 0.89
N CYS A 49 6.70 3.58 1.49
CA CYS A 49 5.73 4.68 1.42
C CYS A 49 5.59 5.29 0.02
N GLY A 50 6.51 5.02 -0.90
CA GLY A 50 6.52 5.58 -2.24
C GLY A 50 6.44 7.11 -2.25
N SER A 51 5.53 7.65 -3.05
CA SER A 51 5.25 9.10 -3.13
C SER A 51 4.48 9.67 -1.92
N GLY A 52 4.27 8.88 -0.86
CA GLY A 52 3.54 9.29 0.35
C GLY A 52 2.03 9.40 0.19
N ALA A 53 1.45 8.82 -0.87
CA ALA A 53 0.03 8.98 -1.15
C ALA A 53 -0.87 8.34 -0.09
N LEU A 54 -0.58 7.10 0.33
CA LEU A 54 -1.27 6.43 1.44
C LEU A 54 -1.04 7.17 2.76
N LEU A 55 0.21 7.53 3.05
CA LEU A 55 0.59 8.23 4.27
C LEU A 55 -0.15 9.58 4.39
N SER A 56 -0.36 10.29 3.26
CA SER A 56 -1.18 11.51 3.20
C SER A 56 -2.65 11.23 3.56
N ARG A 57 -3.21 10.10 3.11
CA ARG A 57 -4.59 9.71 3.47
C ARG A 57 -4.72 9.37 4.95
N ILE A 58 -3.69 8.76 5.52
CA ILE A 58 -3.61 8.49 6.96
C ILE A 58 -3.56 9.81 7.73
N GLY A 59 -2.73 10.77 7.34
CA GLY A 59 -2.66 12.08 7.97
C GLY A 59 -3.97 12.88 7.92
N LEU A 60 -4.72 12.77 6.81
CA LEU A 60 -6.06 13.38 6.73
C LEU A 60 -7.08 12.73 7.67
N ALA A 61 -6.96 11.42 7.92
CA ALA A 61 -7.84 10.69 8.83
C ALA A 61 -7.45 10.84 10.31
N PHE A 62 -6.16 11.07 10.58
CA PHE A 62 -5.57 11.21 11.90
C PHE A 62 -4.65 12.45 11.92
N PRO A 63 -5.24 13.67 12.02
CA PRO A 63 -4.49 14.93 11.82
C PRO A 63 -3.37 15.17 12.85
N ASP A 64 -3.51 14.63 14.05
CA ASP A 64 -2.53 14.79 15.13
C ASP A 64 -1.47 13.68 15.16
N ALA A 65 -1.57 12.68 14.26
CA ALA A 65 -0.61 11.58 14.19
C ALA A 65 0.74 12.04 13.66
N THR A 66 1.80 11.50 14.25
CA THR A 66 3.15 11.61 13.68
C THR A 66 3.31 10.60 12.55
N LEU A 67 3.66 11.10 11.37
CA LEU A 67 3.80 10.30 10.16
C LEU A 67 5.26 10.07 9.81
N ILE A 68 5.63 8.82 9.59
CA ILE A 68 6.99 8.42 9.18
C ILE A 68 6.85 7.54 7.94
N GLY A 69 7.62 7.85 6.89
CA GLY A 69 7.67 7.04 5.67
C GLY A 69 9.07 6.49 5.44
N ILE A 70 9.17 5.21 5.05
CA ILE A 70 10.42 4.58 4.65
C ILE A 70 10.27 4.09 3.22
N ASP A 71 11.23 4.42 2.36
CA ASP A 71 11.29 3.91 0.98
C ASP A 71 12.74 3.84 0.51
N MET A 72 13.04 2.91 -0.39
CA MET A 72 14.39 2.81 -0.96
C MET A 72 14.62 3.80 -2.10
N GLU A 73 13.55 4.26 -2.76
CA GLU A 73 13.63 5.06 -3.99
C GLU A 73 13.70 6.57 -3.67
N PRO A 74 14.84 7.24 -3.90
CA PRO A 74 15.01 8.66 -3.56
C PRO A 74 14.03 9.59 -4.27
N ARG A 75 13.63 9.25 -5.51
CA ARG A 75 12.69 10.06 -6.31
C ARG A 75 11.30 10.00 -5.72
N ALA A 76 10.86 8.82 -5.28
CA ALA A 76 9.59 8.66 -4.57
C ALA A 76 9.56 9.48 -3.28
N LEU A 77 10.65 9.43 -2.49
CA LEU A 77 10.79 10.25 -1.28
C LEU A 77 10.82 11.76 -1.56
N ALA A 78 11.35 12.19 -2.69
CA ALA A 78 11.29 13.61 -3.08
C ALA A 78 9.85 14.08 -3.33
N LEU A 79 9.01 13.23 -3.95
CA LEU A 79 7.57 13.49 -4.11
C LEU A 79 6.85 13.46 -2.75
N ALA A 80 7.18 12.49 -1.90
CA ALA A 80 6.61 12.39 -0.55
C ALA A 80 6.93 13.63 0.30
N ARG A 81 8.16 14.19 0.23
CA ARG A 81 8.53 15.44 0.93
C ARG A 81 7.70 16.64 0.49
N ARG A 82 7.41 16.75 -0.81
CA ARG A 82 6.54 17.83 -1.33
C ARG A 82 5.10 17.69 -0.83
N ARG A 83 4.61 16.44 -0.72
CA ARG A 83 3.24 16.12 -0.30
C ARG A 83 3.03 16.25 1.20
N LEU A 84 4.03 15.87 1.98
CA LEU A 84 3.99 15.74 3.44
C LEU A 84 5.20 16.44 4.06
N PRO A 85 5.25 17.80 4.06
CA PRO A 85 6.42 18.55 4.55
C PRO A 85 6.73 18.29 6.02
N SER A 86 5.74 17.89 6.83
CA SER A 86 5.89 17.61 8.26
C SER A 86 6.19 16.15 8.58
N ALA A 87 6.15 15.23 7.60
CA ALA A 87 6.45 13.84 7.84
C ALA A 87 7.96 13.58 7.93
N GLU A 88 8.36 12.66 8.81
CA GLU A 88 9.72 12.12 8.81
C GLU A 88 9.86 11.12 7.67
N LEU A 89 10.81 11.35 6.74
CA LEU A 89 11.01 10.48 5.58
C LEU A 89 12.43 9.94 5.58
N VAL A 90 12.55 8.62 5.63
CA VAL A 90 13.79 7.87 5.75
C VAL A 90 14.04 7.10 4.46
N GLN A 91 15.23 7.26 3.89
CA GLN A 91 15.64 6.37 2.80
C GLN A 91 16.19 5.08 3.39
N GLY A 92 15.64 3.94 2.96
CA GLY A 92 16.09 2.64 3.45
C GLY A 92 15.55 1.47 2.63
N ASP A 93 16.36 0.43 2.56
CA ASP A 93 16.01 -0.84 1.92
C ASP A 93 15.43 -1.78 2.97
N LEU A 94 14.21 -2.28 2.73
CA LEU A 94 13.50 -3.19 3.65
C LEU A 94 14.04 -4.64 3.62
N ASP A 95 14.83 -4.98 2.61
CA ASP A 95 15.60 -6.23 2.55
C ASP A 95 16.95 -6.12 3.34
N ALA A 96 17.32 -4.89 3.76
CA ALA A 96 18.49 -4.59 4.57
C ALA A 96 18.09 -3.95 5.92
N ASP A 97 19.05 -3.72 6.83
CA ASP A 97 18.80 -3.23 8.20
C ASP A 97 18.48 -1.70 8.25
N ALA A 98 17.43 -1.30 7.54
CA ALA A 98 17.16 0.10 7.19
C ALA A 98 16.63 1.01 8.31
N ALA A 99 16.24 0.52 9.49
CA ALA A 99 15.45 1.33 10.42
C ALA A 99 15.71 1.12 11.93
N ALA A 100 16.93 0.82 12.32
CA ALA A 100 17.30 0.66 13.74
C ALA A 100 16.95 1.89 14.63
N VAL A 101 16.81 3.08 14.03
CA VAL A 101 16.47 4.35 14.72
C VAL A 101 15.00 4.41 15.16
N LEU A 102 14.12 3.56 14.61
CA LEU A 102 12.66 3.59 14.85
C LEU A 102 12.16 2.52 15.81
N VAL A 103 13.05 1.73 16.40
CA VAL A 103 12.68 0.60 17.29
C VAL A 103 11.77 1.05 18.43
N GLY A 104 10.61 0.41 18.56
CA GLY A 104 9.65 0.64 19.64
C GLY A 104 8.91 1.99 19.58
N ARG A 105 8.97 2.72 18.46
CA ARG A 105 8.38 4.08 18.35
C ARG A 105 6.94 4.09 17.84
N ALA A 106 6.53 3.13 17.03
CA ALA A 106 5.26 3.19 16.31
C ALA A 106 4.08 2.59 17.08
N ASP A 107 2.95 3.24 17.00
CA ASP A 107 1.64 2.72 17.39
C ASP A 107 1.07 1.81 16.30
N ALA A 108 1.34 2.15 15.06
CA ALA A 108 1.00 1.33 13.91
C ALA A 108 2.09 1.34 12.85
N VAL A 109 2.25 0.21 12.17
CA VAL A 109 3.05 0.07 10.96
C VAL A 109 2.14 -0.37 9.83
N VAL A 110 2.26 0.30 8.69
CA VAL A 110 1.60 -0.09 7.44
C VAL A 110 2.66 -0.62 6.48
N CYS A 111 2.33 -1.70 5.76
CA CYS A 111 3.14 -2.27 4.69
C CYS A 111 2.19 -2.65 3.55
N SER A 112 2.02 -1.73 2.59
CA SER A 112 0.96 -1.82 1.59
C SER A 112 1.53 -1.99 0.19
N GLU A 113 1.31 -3.17 -0.43
CA GLU A 113 1.82 -3.55 -1.76
C GLU A 113 3.35 -3.48 -1.83
N VAL A 114 4.00 -4.11 -0.88
CA VAL A 114 5.46 -4.13 -0.73
C VAL A 114 6.00 -5.56 -0.68
N LEU A 115 5.39 -6.43 0.13
CA LEU A 115 5.93 -7.77 0.39
C LEU A 115 6.04 -8.63 -0.88
N GLU A 116 5.19 -8.39 -1.87
CA GLU A 116 5.22 -9.07 -3.17
C GLU A 116 6.45 -8.75 -4.00
N HIS A 117 7.13 -7.65 -3.72
CA HIS A 117 8.35 -7.21 -4.40
C HIS A 117 9.63 -7.70 -3.72
N LEU A 118 9.59 -8.02 -2.44
CA LEU A 118 10.75 -8.33 -1.63
C LEU A 118 11.28 -9.75 -1.90
N ALA A 119 12.59 -9.90 -1.82
CA ALA A 119 13.25 -11.20 -1.86
C ALA A 119 13.10 -11.94 -0.54
N ALA A 120 13.08 -11.22 0.59
CA ALA A 120 12.96 -11.71 1.94
C ALA A 120 11.85 -10.96 2.73
N PRO A 121 10.56 -11.18 2.40
CA PRO A 121 9.43 -10.46 3.01
C PRO A 121 9.33 -10.64 4.54
N GLU A 122 9.87 -11.74 5.07
CA GLU A 122 10.00 -11.96 6.51
C GLU A 122 10.85 -10.91 7.21
N ARG A 123 11.89 -10.37 6.55
CA ARG A 123 12.72 -9.29 7.12
C ARG A 123 11.94 -8.01 7.31
N ALA A 124 11.16 -7.60 6.32
CA ALA A 124 10.30 -6.42 6.42
C ALA A 124 9.25 -6.57 7.54
N LEU A 125 8.73 -7.78 7.75
CA LEU A 125 7.80 -8.06 8.85
C LEU A 125 8.49 -8.08 10.22
N CYS A 126 9.70 -8.62 10.33
CA CYS A 126 10.51 -8.53 11.55
C CYS A 126 10.82 -7.06 11.88
N LEU A 127 11.24 -6.27 10.88
CA LEU A 127 11.45 -4.85 11.01
C LEU A 127 10.19 -4.11 11.46
N ALA A 128 9.03 -4.41 10.84
CA ALA A 128 7.75 -3.86 11.25
C ALA A 128 7.45 -4.13 12.73
N ARG A 129 7.75 -5.35 13.19
CA ARG A 129 7.57 -5.74 14.59
C ARG A 129 8.51 -5.00 15.52
N GLU A 130 9.77 -4.80 15.13
CA GLU A 130 10.76 -4.05 15.92
C GLU A 130 10.39 -2.58 16.06
N ILE A 131 9.89 -1.96 15.00
CA ILE A 131 9.44 -0.57 14.96
C ILE A 131 8.20 -0.34 15.85
N LEU A 132 7.29 -1.30 15.92
CA LEU A 132 6.10 -1.20 16.76
C LEU A 132 6.47 -1.18 18.24
N ARG A 133 5.76 -0.41 19.04
CA ARG A 133 5.76 -0.54 20.50
C ARG A 133 4.95 -1.78 20.93
N PRO A 134 5.13 -2.28 22.17
CA PRO A 134 4.23 -3.30 22.72
C PRO A 134 2.76 -2.87 22.61
N GLY A 135 1.90 -3.76 22.15
CA GLY A 135 0.49 -3.47 21.85
C GLY A 135 0.25 -2.73 20.54
N GLY A 136 1.29 -2.38 19.80
CA GLY A 136 1.17 -1.75 18.48
C GLY A 136 0.67 -2.73 17.42
N ARG A 137 0.12 -2.19 16.33
CA ARG A 137 -0.54 -2.95 15.26
C ARG A 137 0.18 -2.83 13.92
N VAL A 138 0.30 -3.93 13.20
CA VAL A 138 0.68 -3.92 11.78
C VAL A 138 -0.54 -4.09 10.89
N VAL A 139 -0.55 -3.38 9.75
CA VAL A 139 -1.53 -3.54 8.66
C VAL A 139 -0.76 -3.83 7.37
N VAL A 140 -1.03 -4.97 6.77
CA VAL A 140 -0.38 -5.42 5.54
C VAL A 140 -1.41 -5.53 4.43
N THR A 141 -1.10 -5.06 3.22
CA THR A 141 -1.87 -5.40 2.02
C THR A 141 -0.96 -5.99 0.96
N VAL A 142 -1.45 -7.02 0.27
CA VAL A 142 -0.73 -7.70 -0.82
C VAL A 142 -1.73 -8.22 -1.87
N PRO A 143 -1.30 -8.40 -3.12
CA PRO A 143 -2.11 -9.05 -4.13
C PRO A 143 -2.30 -10.54 -3.82
N ALA A 144 -3.44 -11.07 -4.29
CA ALA A 144 -3.83 -12.46 -4.17
C ALA A 144 -4.16 -13.09 -5.53
N GLY A 145 -4.15 -14.42 -5.57
CA GLY A 145 -4.48 -15.20 -6.75
C GLY A 145 -3.28 -15.41 -7.69
N ALA A 146 -3.53 -15.90 -8.88
CA ALA A 146 -2.48 -16.16 -9.85
C ALA A 146 -1.88 -14.87 -10.38
N MET A 147 -0.56 -14.85 -10.49
CA MET A 147 0.21 -13.79 -11.15
C MET A 147 0.03 -13.88 -12.66
N ASN A 148 -0.08 -12.73 -13.32
CA ASN A 148 -0.04 -12.59 -14.77
C ASN A 148 1.29 -11.93 -15.22
N ASP A 149 1.46 -11.75 -16.52
CA ASP A 149 2.69 -11.16 -17.08
C ASP A 149 2.87 -9.69 -16.70
N PHE A 150 1.78 -8.95 -16.53
CA PHE A 150 1.85 -7.57 -16.03
C PHE A 150 2.36 -7.53 -14.58
N ASP A 151 1.86 -8.41 -13.70
CA ASP A 151 2.32 -8.49 -12.32
C ASP A 151 3.84 -8.76 -12.26
N ARG A 152 4.34 -9.67 -13.13
CA ARG A 152 5.78 -9.95 -13.25
C ARG A 152 6.57 -8.76 -13.80
N ALA A 153 6.02 -8.06 -14.79
CA ALA A 153 6.67 -6.90 -15.42
C ALA A 153 6.84 -5.72 -14.45
N ILE A 154 5.94 -5.56 -13.48
CA ILE A 154 6.05 -4.55 -12.42
C ILE A 154 6.84 -5.04 -11.20
N GLY A 155 7.49 -6.21 -11.29
CA GLY A 155 8.42 -6.70 -10.27
C GLY A 155 7.80 -7.55 -9.16
N HIS A 156 6.55 -8.02 -9.30
CA HIS A 156 6.01 -8.96 -8.33
C HIS A 156 6.76 -10.29 -8.42
N ARG A 157 7.17 -10.79 -7.28
CA ARG A 157 7.82 -12.09 -7.10
C ARG A 157 6.82 -13.16 -6.67
N LYS A 158 5.82 -12.77 -5.88
CA LYS A 158 4.83 -13.67 -5.31
C LYS A 158 3.50 -12.96 -5.10
N HIS A 159 2.39 -13.68 -5.30
CA HIS A 159 1.09 -13.35 -4.74
C HIS A 159 0.80 -14.29 -3.57
N TYR A 160 -0.01 -13.86 -2.63
CA TYR A 160 -0.23 -14.55 -1.38
C TYR A 160 -1.64 -15.16 -1.29
N ARG A 161 -1.77 -16.25 -0.53
CA ARG A 161 -3.03 -16.73 -0.02
C ARG A 161 -3.21 -16.28 1.44
N PRO A 162 -4.45 -16.22 1.97
CA PRO A 162 -4.69 -15.79 3.35
C PRO A 162 -3.93 -16.64 4.39
N ASP A 163 -3.89 -17.96 4.20
CA ASP A 163 -3.18 -18.88 5.08
C ASP A 163 -1.65 -18.68 5.05
N GLU A 164 -1.09 -18.42 3.86
CA GLU A 164 0.34 -18.14 3.71
C GLU A 164 0.74 -16.81 4.37
N LEU A 165 -0.09 -15.75 4.18
CA LEU A 165 0.18 -14.45 4.80
C LEU A 165 0.05 -14.52 6.32
N ASN A 166 -0.97 -15.24 6.83
CA ASN A 166 -1.12 -15.50 8.26
C ASN A 166 0.11 -16.22 8.82
N ALA A 167 0.57 -17.28 8.17
CA ALA A 167 1.74 -18.03 8.61
C ALA A 167 3.02 -17.19 8.59
N LEU A 168 3.20 -16.36 7.55
CA LEU A 168 4.35 -15.48 7.41
C LEU A 168 4.38 -14.41 8.53
N MET A 169 3.26 -13.77 8.82
CA MET A 169 3.15 -12.78 9.90
C MET A 169 3.30 -13.41 11.29
N ALA A 170 2.70 -14.58 11.51
CA ALA A 170 2.87 -15.31 12.77
C ALA A 170 4.33 -15.76 12.97
N GLY A 171 5.00 -16.21 11.88
CA GLY A 171 6.42 -16.54 11.89
C GLY A 171 7.34 -15.36 12.22
N ALA A 172 6.94 -14.14 11.87
CA ALA A 172 7.61 -12.91 12.28
C ALA A 172 7.29 -12.47 13.73
N GLY A 173 6.48 -13.25 14.45
CA GLY A 173 6.17 -13.04 15.87
C GLY A 173 5.00 -12.09 16.15
N PHE A 174 4.13 -11.86 15.16
CA PHE A 174 2.86 -11.17 15.41
C PHE A 174 1.82 -12.10 16.01
N ARG A 175 0.97 -11.57 16.89
CA ARG A 175 -0.21 -12.24 17.45
C ARG A 175 -1.49 -11.72 16.82
N ASP A 176 -2.59 -12.45 17.06
CA ASP A 176 -3.93 -12.10 16.59
C ASP A 176 -3.96 -11.80 15.08
N VAL A 177 -3.16 -12.58 14.35
CA VAL A 177 -3.01 -12.41 12.90
C VAL A 177 -4.29 -12.81 12.18
N HIS A 178 -4.81 -11.90 11.38
CA HIS A 178 -6.01 -12.14 10.59
C HIS A 178 -5.88 -11.56 9.19
N ALA A 179 -5.77 -12.44 8.19
CA ALA A 179 -5.79 -12.08 6.78
C ALA A 179 -7.16 -12.36 6.17
N SER A 180 -7.69 -11.41 5.45
CA SER A 180 -8.93 -11.54 4.68
C SER A 180 -8.75 -11.08 3.24
N ALA A 181 -9.40 -11.78 2.30
CA ALA A 181 -9.45 -11.33 0.92
C ALA A 181 -10.56 -10.29 0.75
N TRP A 182 -10.34 -9.36 -0.18
CA TRP A 182 -11.32 -8.35 -0.53
C TRP A 182 -11.35 -8.09 -2.05
N GLY A 183 -12.39 -7.37 -2.48
CA GLY A 183 -12.49 -6.91 -3.86
C GLY A 183 -13.49 -7.68 -4.72
N PHE A 184 -14.24 -8.63 -4.17
CA PHE A 184 -15.35 -9.29 -4.89
C PHE A 184 -16.65 -8.51 -4.65
N PRO A 185 -17.50 -8.30 -5.67
CA PRO A 185 -17.28 -8.69 -7.07
C PRO A 185 -16.56 -7.61 -7.91
N PHE A 186 -16.66 -6.33 -7.57
CA PHE A 186 -16.36 -5.21 -8.47
C PHE A 186 -14.86 -5.04 -8.77
N HIS A 187 -13.98 -5.14 -7.78
CA HIS A 187 -12.54 -5.10 -8.03
C HIS A 187 -12.09 -6.31 -8.86
N THR A 188 -12.65 -7.50 -8.59
CA THR A 188 -12.33 -8.71 -9.35
C THR A 188 -12.75 -8.55 -10.81
N LEU A 189 -13.96 -8.05 -11.07
CA LEU A 189 -14.45 -7.78 -12.44
C LEU A 189 -13.61 -6.69 -13.12
N PHE A 190 -13.26 -5.64 -12.41
CA PHE A 190 -12.39 -4.57 -12.91
C PHE A 190 -11.02 -5.11 -13.34
N ARG A 191 -10.39 -5.97 -12.52
CA ARG A 191 -9.12 -6.64 -12.86
C ARG A 191 -9.23 -7.55 -14.09
N ILE A 192 -10.34 -8.27 -14.23
CA ILE A 192 -10.60 -9.13 -15.40
C ILE A 192 -10.74 -8.26 -16.65
N ALA A 193 -11.49 -7.17 -16.57
CA ALA A 193 -11.67 -6.24 -17.69
C ALA A 193 -10.35 -5.60 -18.14
N LEU A 194 -9.51 -5.18 -17.20
CA LEU A 194 -8.17 -4.65 -17.51
C LEU A 194 -7.26 -5.70 -18.16
N ALA A 195 -7.30 -6.95 -17.70
CA ALA A 195 -6.51 -8.03 -18.27
C ALA A 195 -6.96 -8.41 -19.69
N ALA A 196 -8.26 -8.25 -20.00
CA ALA A 196 -8.82 -8.51 -21.32
C ALA A 196 -8.54 -7.39 -22.35
N ALA A 197 -8.15 -6.20 -21.90
CA ALA A 197 -7.86 -5.04 -22.73
C ALA A 197 -6.44 -4.50 -22.45
N PRO A 198 -5.38 -5.28 -22.77
CA PRO A 198 -4.00 -4.83 -22.59
C PRO A 198 -3.75 -3.62 -23.48
N GLY A 199 -3.41 -2.49 -22.88
CA GLY A 199 -3.21 -1.21 -23.58
C GLY A 199 -4.08 -0.07 -23.05
N THR A 200 -5.18 -0.35 -22.37
CA THR A 200 -5.97 0.69 -21.70
C THR A 200 -5.24 1.30 -20.50
N THR A 201 -4.32 0.59 -19.87
CA THR A 201 -3.50 1.09 -18.75
C THR A 201 -2.32 1.95 -19.20
N ALA A 202 -1.77 1.72 -20.39
CA ALA A 202 -0.65 2.48 -20.94
C ALA A 202 -1.06 3.87 -21.51
N GLY A 203 -2.36 4.18 -21.53
CA GLY A 203 -2.91 5.41 -22.15
C GLY A 203 -3.45 6.44 -21.16
N PHE A 204 -3.37 6.20 -19.85
CA PHE A 204 -3.78 7.19 -18.85
C PHE A 204 -2.64 8.17 -18.53
N SER A 205 -2.30 9.03 -19.48
CA SER A 205 -1.59 10.26 -19.15
C SER A 205 -2.60 11.30 -18.64
N ASP A 206 -2.21 12.13 -17.69
CA ASP A 206 -3.05 13.16 -17.06
C ASP A 206 -3.77 14.07 -18.05
N GLU A 207 -3.15 14.35 -19.20
CA GLU A 207 -3.73 15.17 -20.28
C GLU A 207 -5.00 14.56 -20.90
N LYS A 208 -5.24 13.26 -20.74
CA LYS A 208 -6.37 12.53 -21.34
C LYS A 208 -7.52 12.23 -20.37
N ILE A 209 -7.37 12.55 -19.08
CA ILE A 209 -8.43 12.31 -18.08
C ILE A 209 -9.47 13.42 -18.15
N GLY A 210 -10.39 13.34 -19.11
CA GLY A 210 -11.53 14.25 -19.23
C GLY A 210 -12.59 14.01 -18.15
N VAL A 211 -13.60 14.90 -18.11
CA VAL A 211 -14.72 14.87 -17.14
C VAL A 211 -15.43 13.51 -17.13
N LEU A 212 -15.59 12.87 -18.29
CA LEU A 212 -16.25 11.57 -18.41
C LEU A 212 -15.45 10.44 -17.72
N HIS A 213 -14.13 10.44 -17.84
CA HIS A 213 -13.27 9.47 -17.16
C HIS A 213 -13.33 9.64 -15.64
N ARG A 214 -13.34 10.89 -15.15
CA ARG A 214 -13.50 11.18 -13.72
C ARG A 214 -14.84 10.68 -13.20
N ALA A 215 -15.94 10.97 -13.90
CA ALA A 215 -17.27 10.49 -13.53
C ALA A 215 -17.35 8.94 -13.51
N LEU A 216 -16.70 8.26 -14.48
CA LEU A 216 -16.61 6.81 -14.49
C LEU A 216 -15.81 6.28 -13.29
N PHE A 217 -14.67 6.89 -12.97
CA PHE A 217 -13.88 6.52 -11.80
C PHE A 217 -14.64 6.75 -10.49
N ASP A 218 -15.40 7.83 -10.38
CA ASP A 218 -16.22 8.10 -9.20
C ASP A 218 -17.35 7.08 -9.06
N LEU A 219 -18.00 6.70 -10.17
CA LEU A 219 -18.98 5.60 -10.18
C LEU A 219 -18.34 4.27 -9.76
N LEU A 220 -17.19 3.92 -10.32
CA LEU A 220 -16.47 2.71 -9.94
C LEU A 220 -16.03 2.74 -8.47
N ASN A 221 -15.58 3.90 -7.98
CA ASN A 221 -15.28 4.10 -6.57
C ASN A 221 -16.50 3.83 -5.68
N ALA A 222 -17.68 4.33 -6.07
CA ALA A 222 -18.93 4.07 -5.36
C ALA A 222 -19.30 2.58 -5.38
N LEU A 223 -19.17 1.90 -6.53
CA LEU A 223 -19.40 0.46 -6.64
C LEU A 223 -18.42 -0.35 -5.78
N PHE A 224 -17.17 0.10 -5.65
CA PHE A 224 -16.19 -0.60 -4.82
C PHE A 224 -16.53 -0.59 -3.32
N TYR A 225 -17.40 0.32 -2.85
CA TYR A 225 -17.94 0.25 -1.48
C TYR A 225 -18.80 -1.00 -1.26
N LEU A 226 -19.33 -1.59 -2.32
CA LEU A 226 -20.12 -2.83 -2.28
C LEU A 226 -19.25 -4.09 -2.36
N ASN A 227 -17.92 -3.95 -2.48
CA ASN A 227 -17.03 -5.10 -2.39
C ASN A 227 -17.10 -5.71 -0.99
N VAL A 228 -17.22 -7.03 -0.96
CA VAL A 228 -17.24 -7.78 0.29
C VAL A 228 -15.84 -8.26 0.67
N ARG A 229 -15.60 -8.37 1.97
CA ARG A 229 -14.47 -9.13 2.51
C ARG A 229 -14.88 -10.59 2.59
N SER A 230 -14.12 -11.47 1.97
CA SER A 230 -14.40 -12.91 1.93
C SER A 230 -13.09 -13.68 1.89
N ALA A 231 -13.03 -14.79 2.62
CA ALA A 231 -11.88 -15.69 2.56
C ALA A 231 -11.72 -16.41 1.20
N ARG A 232 -12.75 -16.41 0.34
CA ARG A 232 -12.77 -17.22 -0.90
C ARG A 232 -12.68 -16.41 -2.19
N PHE A 233 -13.17 -15.17 -2.20
CA PHE A 233 -13.38 -14.41 -3.43
C PHE A 233 -12.79 -13.01 -3.31
N GLY A 234 -11.56 -12.84 -3.69
CA GLY A 234 -10.89 -11.56 -3.75
C GLY A 234 -9.50 -11.72 -4.35
N ARG A 235 -9.04 -10.69 -5.02
CA ARG A 235 -7.70 -10.69 -5.64
C ARG A 235 -6.73 -9.77 -4.90
N GLN A 236 -7.11 -9.39 -3.70
CA GLN A 236 -6.30 -8.59 -2.80
C GLN A 236 -6.50 -9.10 -1.37
N LEU A 237 -5.46 -9.06 -0.57
CA LEU A 237 -5.52 -9.35 0.85
C LEU A 237 -5.30 -8.09 1.67
N ILE A 238 -5.91 -8.07 2.84
CA ILE A 238 -5.55 -7.20 3.95
C ILE A 238 -5.39 -8.07 5.18
N ALA A 239 -4.32 -7.85 5.90
CA ALA A 239 -4.03 -8.57 7.13
C ALA A 239 -3.65 -7.60 8.24
N THR A 240 -3.98 -7.96 9.47
CA THR A 240 -3.57 -7.26 10.68
C THR A 240 -2.90 -8.21 11.63
N GLY A 241 -2.04 -7.70 12.49
CA GLY A 241 -1.41 -8.42 13.59
C GLY A 241 -1.00 -7.45 14.68
N ALA A 242 -0.81 -7.93 15.89
CA ALA A 242 -0.38 -7.14 17.05
C ALA A 242 1.04 -7.56 17.48
N ARG A 243 1.83 -6.58 17.99
CA ARG A 243 3.05 -6.84 18.74
C ARG A 243 2.69 -7.03 20.22
N ASP A 244 3.28 -8.06 20.86
CA ASP A 244 3.22 -8.23 22.33
C ASP A 244 3.90 -7.10 23.06
#